data_4636d2e3314bb85f4a5196ddfc87c3d3
#
_entry.id   4636d2e3314bb85f4a5196ddfc87c3d3
#
_cell.length_a   1.000
_cell.length_b   1.000
_cell.length_c   1.000
_cell.angle_alpha   90.00
_cell.angle_beta   90.00
_cell.angle_gamma   90.00
#
_symmetry.space_group_name_H-M   'P 1'
#
loop_
_entity.id
_entity.type
_entity.pdbx_description
1 polymer ?
#
loop_
_entity_poly.entity_id
_entity_poly.type
_entity_poly.pdbx_seq_one_letter_code
_entity_poly.pdbx_strand_id
1 'polypeptide(L)' 'MPLRPGSEPWLSKRQIAAHFGFSTRWVELRVRDGMPSQMIGGHRRFRVSECETWVLERGAA' A
#
# COMPACT_ATOMS: atom_id res chain seq x y z
N MET A 1 -19.03 4.60 8.39
CA MET A 1 -19.17 3.19 8.73
C MET A 1 -17.79 2.56 8.78
N PRO A 2 -17.39 1.95 9.90
CA PRO A 2 -16.07 1.37 9.99
C PRO A 2 -15.93 0.15 9.07
N LEU A 3 -14.78 0.03 8.44
CA LEU A 3 -14.49 -1.12 7.60
C LEU A 3 -14.08 -2.30 8.48
N ARG A 4 -14.60 -3.47 8.15
CA ARG A 4 -14.20 -4.68 8.84
C ARG A 4 -12.86 -5.15 8.29
N PRO A 5 -12.08 -5.92 9.09
CA PRO A 5 -10.85 -6.50 8.56
C PRO A 5 -11.15 -7.30 7.29
N GLY A 6 -10.36 -7.09 6.27
CA GLY A 6 -10.53 -7.77 5.00
C GLY A 6 -11.50 -7.10 4.05
N SER A 7 -12.25 -6.07 4.50
CA SER A 7 -13.20 -5.38 3.63
C SER A 7 -12.78 -3.95 3.29
N GLU A 8 -11.57 -3.56 3.64
CA GLU A 8 -11.09 -2.25 3.24
C GLU A 8 -10.84 -2.22 1.73
N PRO A 9 -11.01 -1.05 1.10
CA PRO A 9 -10.84 -0.97 -0.35
C PRO A 9 -9.40 -1.20 -0.78
N TRP A 10 -9.24 -1.78 -1.98
CA TRP A 10 -7.95 -1.89 -2.61
C TRP A 10 -7.60 -0.57 -3.27
N LEU A 11 -6.37 -0.11 -3.08
CA LEU A 11 -5.90 1.13 -3.66
C LEU A 11 -4.92 0.85 -4.80
N SER A 12 -4.93 1.71 -5.80
CA SER A 12 -3.95 1.66 -6.88
C SER A 12 -2.61 2.21 -6.35
N LYS A 13 -1.55 2.03 -7.17
CA LYS A 13 -0.25 2.59 -6.83
C LYS A 13 -0.33 4.10 -6.60
N ARG A 14 -1.05 4.80 -7.48
CA ARG A 14 -1.20 6.25 -7.36
C ARG A 14 -1.92 6.63 -6.08
N GLN A 15 -2.97 5.87 -5.74
CA GLN A 15 -3.76 6.16 -4.55
C GLN A 15 -2.96 5.91 -3.27
N ILE A 16 -2.20 4.82 -3.20
CA ILE A 16 -1.41 4.55 -2.01
C ILE A 16 -0.27 5.56 -1.88
N ALA A 17 0.31 5.99 -2.99
CA ALA A 17 1.34 7.04 -2.96
C ALA A 17 0.76 8.33 -2.40
N ALA A 18 -0.43 8.72 -2.84
CA ALA A 18 -1.09 9.93 -2.35
C ALA A 18 -1.40 9.80 -0.86
N HIS A 19 -1.80 8.61 -0.42
CA HIS A 19 -2.10 8.38 0.99
C HIS A 19 -0.88 8.66 1.88
N PHE A 20 0.29 8.23 1.44
CA PHE A 20 1.52 8.45 2.20
C PHE A 20 2.14 9.82 1.93
N GLY A 21 1.68 10.53 0.91
CA GLY A 21 2.26 11.81 0.55
C GLY A 21 3.57 11.70 -0.21
N PHE A 22 3.78 10.58 -0.90
CA PHE A 22 4.99 10.34 -1.67
C PHE A 22 4.66 10.10 -3.14
N SER A 23 5.69 9.94 -3.96
CA SER A 23 5.52 9.68 -5.39
C SER A 23 5.22 8.21 -5.66
N THR A 24 4.72 7.91 -6.87
CA THR A 24 4.55 6.51 -7.28
C THR A 24 5.89 5.81 -7.36
N ARG A 25 6.96 6.53 -7.67
CA ARG A 25 8.30 5.96 -7.67
C ARG A 25 8.67 5.42 -6.31
N TRP A 26 8.32 6.16 -5.23
CA TRP A 26 8.55 5.69 -3.87
C TRP A 26 7.83 4.37 -3.63
N VAL A 27 6.57 4.27 -4.10
CA VAL A 27 5.80 3.04 -3.93
C VAL A 27 6.46 1.88 -4.67
N GLU A 28 6.92 2.11 -5.89
CA GLU A 28 7.61 1.07 -6.66
C GLU A 28 8.83 0.55 -5.92
N LEU A 29 9.61 1.45 -5.34
CA LEU A 29 10.80 1.07 -4.60
C LEU A 29 10.44 0.30 -3.33
N ARG A 30 9.37 0.70 -2.64
CA ARG A 30 8.94 -0.01 -1.42
C ARG A 30 8.42 -1.40 -1.75
N VAL A 31 7.71 -1.56 -2.86
CA VAL A 31 7.25 -2.89 -3.30
C VAL A 31 8.45 -3.80 -3.54
N ARG A 32 9.50 -3.26 -4.14
CA ARG A 32 10.72 -4.00 -4.37
C ARG A 32 11.36 -4.44 -3.04
N ASP A 33 11.20 -3.63 -1.99
CA ASP A 33 11.71 -3.94 -0.65
C ASP A 33 10.84 -4.93 0.11
N GLY A 34 9.65 -5.25 -0.41
CA GLY A 34 8.77 -6.22 0.20
C GLY A 34 7.46 -5.67 0.76
N MET A 35 7.10 -4.43 0.44
CA MET A 35 5.84 -3.87 0.92
C MET A 35 4.66 -4.69 0.40
N PRO A 36 3.68 -5.05 1.27
CA PRO A 36 2.57 -5.90 0.88
C PRO A 36 1.75 -5.33 -0.27
N SER A 37 1.44 -6.18 -1.24
CA SER A 37 0.60 -5.81 -2.37
C SER A 37 0.03 -7.08 -2.97
N GLN A 38 -1.01 -6.95 -3.80
CA GLN A 38 -1.65 -8.07 -4.48
C GLN A 38 -1.84 -7.73 -5.95
N MET A 39 -1.70 -8.74 -6.79
CA MET A 39 -2.04 -8.60 -8.21
C MET A 39 -3.48 -9.01 -8.39
N ILE A 40 -4.31 -8.08 -8.82
CA ILE A 40 -5.74 -8.32 -9.03
C ILE A 40 -6.09 -7.88 -10.44
N GLY A 41 -6.51 -8.83 -11.27
CA GLY A 41 -6.87 -8.52 -12.65
C GLY A 41 -5.72 -7.93 -13.46
N GLY A 42 -4.49 -8.31 -13.16
CA GLY A 42 -3.33 -7.78 -13.86
C GLY A 42 -2.84 -6.45 -13.32
N HIS A 43 -3.46 -5.94 -12.26
CA HIS A 43 -3.07 -4.67 -11.66
C HIS A 43 -2.64 -4.87 -10.23
N ARG A 44 -1.56 -4.19 -9.84
CA ARG A 44 -1.09 -4.26 -8.45
C ARG A 44 -1.96 -3.37 -7.58
N ARG A 45 -2.44 -3.95 -6.49
CA ARG A 45 -3.33 -3.25 -5.55
C ARG A 45 -2.76 -3.33 -4.15
N PHE A 46 -3.17 -2.38 -3.30
CA PHE A 46 -2.61 -2.20 -1.97
C PHE A 46 -3.72 -2.05 -0.95
N ARG A 47 -3.47 -2.53 0.26
CA ARG A 47 -4.32 -2.25 1.41
C ARG A 47 -3.58 -1.30 2.34
N VAL A 48 -4.24 -0.20 2.70
CA VAL A 48 -3.62 0.83 3.52
C VAL A 48 -3.11 0.26 4.83
N SER A 49 -3.92 -0.56 5.51
CA SER A 49 -3.54 -1.09 6.82
C SER A 49 -2.27 -1.93 6.74
N GLU A 50 -2.16 -2.77 5.73
CA GLU A 50 -0.99 -3.62 5.56
C GLU A 50 0.25 -2.79 5.24
N CYS A 51 0.09 -1.81 4.36
CA CYS A 51 1.21 -0.97 3.97
C CYS A 51 1.69 -0.09 5.12
N GLU A 52 0.76 0.47 5.90
CA GLU A 52 1.12 1.28 7.04
C GLU A 52 1.88 0.47 8.09
N THR A 53 1.39 -0.73 8.39
CA THR A 53 2.06 -1.60 9.35
C THR A 53 3.48 -1.92 8.89
N TRP A 54 3.63 -2.26 7.61
CA TRP A 54 4.93 -2.60 7.05
C TRP A 54 5.91 -1.42 7.16
N VAL A 55 5.44 -0.22 6.79
CA VAL A 55 6.28 0.98 6.83
C VAL A 55 6.70 1.30 8.26
N LEU A 56 5.75 1.23 9.20
CA LEU A 56 6.03 1.54 10.59
C LEU A 56 7.00 0.54 11.21
N GLU A 57 6.82 -0.75 10.89
CA GLU A 57 7.69 -1.78 11.42
C GLU A 57 9.12 -1.68 10.92
N ARG A 58 9.29 -1.23 9.69
CA ARG A 58 10.63 -1.06 9.14
C ARG A 58 11.29 0.22 9.61
N GLY A 59 10.54 1.12 10.21
CA GLY A 59 11.06 2.43 10.56
C GLY A 59 11.45 3.25 9.34
N ALA A 60 10.87 2.93 8.18
CA ALA A 60 11.17 3.62 6.95
C ALA A 60 10.38 4.92 6.90
N ALA A 61 11.03 5.97 7.15
CA ALA A 61 10.41 7.28 7.08
C ALA A 61 10.57 7.85 5.68
#